data_a17d7e16fb9f66fecfa97e07aff907e0
#
_entry.id   a17d7e16fb9f66fecfa97e07aff907e0
#
_cell.length_a   1.000
_cell.length_b   1.000
_cell.length_c   1.000
_cell.angle_alpha   90.00
_cell.angle_beta   90.00
_cell.angle_gamma   90.00
#
_symmetry.space_group_name_H-M   'P 1'
#
loop_
_entity.id
_entity.type
_entity.pdbx_description
1 polymer ?
#
loop_
_entity_poly.entity_id
_entity_poly.type
_entity_poly.pdbx_seq_one_letter_code
_entity_poly.pdbx_strand_id
1 'polypeptide(L)'
;MFDSITGSLKGIIGKIRHQDDVASLNRATTELKKAFLKADVHHKTTKDLLNSIEIETKKLGIGQDNFIKVLKQELEKTLTANGNQGFVFSSTPPTIILMTGLQGSGKTTTTGKLANYLKVRNKKVLVVACDLQRLAAVEQLKQIAASIDVDIYFDDTEKNPVKIAKSAIEKGKKEHYDVVLIDTAGRLAIDEELMNELKDIKNAINPNEIFYVADSLTGHDATKTAITFKEKIGIDGVILSKYDGDTKGGVALSIASQVQVPLRFIGIGEKMPDLEVFIPDRIVSRLLGLGDIAGLAEKTSTIFDEKKAKEVSKKIKKGEFNFNDFLEQLQMMSKLGSLKSIIGMIPGLSSAMPALKDMDFENSVEIKRIKALIGSMTPKERENPDLLNPSRKKRISAGAGLGEVQVNKILKQFKSASKMAKQLSSKGGMKGLHNMLSQVGANGMPKIPR
;
A
#
# COMPACT_ATOMS: atom_id res chain seq x y z
N MET A 1 -5.31 7.19 -4.47
CA MET A 1 -4.31 7.73 -3.52
C MET A 1 -3.74 9.00 -4.12
N PHE A 2 -3.76 10.12 -3.40
CA PHE A 2 -3.21 11.44 -3.78
C PHE A 2 -3.79 12.13 -5.03
N ASP A 3 -4.86 11.66 -5.63
CA ASP A 3 -5.36 12.22 -6.90
C ASP A 3 -5.65 13.73 -6.83
N SER A 4 -6.15 14.22 -5.69
CA SER A 4 -6.47 15.63 -5.49
C SER A 4 -5.23 16.51 -5.42
N ILE A 5 -4.23 16.15 -4.59
CA ILE A 5 -3.00 16.94 -4.43
C ILE A 5 -2.11 16.82 -5.67
N THR A 6 -1.97 15.62 -6.24
CA THR A 6 -1.18 15.39 -7.46
C THR A 6 -1.70 16.19 -8.65
N GLY A 7 -3.02 16.24 -8.84
CA GLY A 7 -3.63 17.06 -9.89
C GLY A 7 -3.35 18.55 -9.71
N SER A 8 -3.46 19.04 -8.46
CA SER A 8 -3.16 20.43 -8.12
C SER A 8 -1.69 20.75 -8.34
N LEU A 9 -0.76 19.91 -7.88
CA LEU A 9 0.68 20.12 -8.03
C LEU A 9 1.11 20.16 -9.51
N LYS A 10 0.61 19.24 -10.34
CA LYS A 10 0.87 19.24 -11.79
C LYS A 10 0.41 20.54 -12.46
N GLY A 11 -0.77 21.04 -12.10
CA GLY A 11 -1.29 22.31 -12.62
C GLY A 11 -0.45 23.51 -12.22
N ILE A 12 0.08 23.52 -10.99
CA ILE A 12 0.93 24.60 -10.46
C ILE A 12 2.29 24.62 -11.14
N ILE A 13 2.93 23.46 -11.25
CA ILE A 13 4.24 23.28 -11.89
C ILE A 13 4.20 23.81 -13.34
N GLY A 14 3.14 23.52 -14.10
CA GLY A 14 3.00 23.97 -15.48
C GLY A 14 2.87 25.49 -15.66
N LYS A 15 2.68 26.25 -14.59
CA LYS A 15 2.54 27.71 -14.63
C LYS A 15 3.83 28.48 -14.49
N ILE A 16 4.90 27.84 -14.05
CA ILE A 16 6.24 28.43 -14.00
C ILE A 16 6.92 28.22 -15.35
N ARG A 17 6.74 29.19 -16.27
CA ARG A 17 7.19 29.05 -17.68
C ARG A 17 8.43 29.86 -18.04
N HIS A 18 8.77 30.89 -17.27
CA HIS A 18 9.86 31.82 -17.57
C HIS A 18 10.90 31.81 -16.47
N GLN A 19 12.18 31.87 -16.86
CA GLN A 19 13.30 32.06 -15.95
C GLN A 19 13.22 33.47 -15.35
N ASP A 20 13.58 33.60 -14.06
CA ASP A 20 13.69 34.85 -13.29
C ASP A 20 12.39 35.65 -13.08
N ASP A 21 11.22 35.05 -13.30
CA ASP A 21 9.94 35.69 -13.00
C ASP A 21 9.50 35.45 -11.55
N VAL A 22 9.81 36.41 -10.67
CA VAL A 22 9.39 36.41 -9.24
C VAL A 22 7.87 36.40 -9.10
N ALA A 23 7.13 37.04 -10.01
CA ALA A 23 5.68 37.07 -9.96
C ALA A 23 5.08 35.68 -10.25
N SER A 24 5.70 34.89 -11.12
CA SER A 24 5.29 33.51 -11.37
C SER A 24 5.55 32.60 -10.17
N LEU A 25 6.68 32.75 -9.48
CA LEU A 25 6.99 32.04 -8.25
C LEU A 25 5.98 32.36 -7.14
N ASN A 26 5.67 33.63 -6.93
CA ASN A 26 4.68 34.06 -5.91
C ASN A 26 3.27 33.53 -6.20
N ARG A 27 2.88 33.45 -7.46
CA ARG A 27 1.61 32.80 -7.85
C ARG A 27 1.64 31.31 -7.57
N ALA A 28 2.71 30.62 -7.92
CA ALA A 28 2.87 29.19 -7.68
C ALA A 28 2.85 28.86 -6.19
N THR A 29 3.58 29.60 -5.35
CA THR A 29 3.58 29.40 -3.89
C THR A 29 2.22 29.69 -3.26
N THR A 30 1.48 30.70 -3.75
CA THR A 30 0.11 30.98 -3.32
C THR A 30 -0.84 29.82 -3.66
N GLU A 31 -0.72 29.24 -4.84
CA GLU A 31 -1.54 28.10 -5.23
C GLU A 31 -1.13 26.82 -4.47
N LEU A 32 0.18 26.60 -4.24
CA LEU A 32 0.66 25.53 -3.37
C LEU A 32 0.08 25.61 -1.96
N LYS A 33 0.02 26.82 -1.38
CA LYS A 33 -0.62 27.05 -0.09
C LYS A 33 -2.06 26.54 -0.08
N LYS A 34 -2.85 26.90 -1.09
CA LYS A 34 -4.23 26.44 -1.23
C LYS A 34 -4.32 24.93 -1.39
N ALA A 35 -3.42 24.34 -2.19
CA ALA A 35 -3.38 22.90 -2.44
C ALA A 35 -3.04 22.12 -1.15
N PHE A 36 -2.04 22.55 -0.40
CA PHE A 36 -1.65 21.91 0.86
C PHE A 36 -2.73 22.01 1.94
N LEU A 37 -3.34 23.19 2.10
CA LEU A 37 -4.43 23.34 3.07
C LEU A 37 -5.66 22.51 2.68
N LYS A 38 -6.00 22.44 1.39
CA LYS A 38 -7.07 21.57 0.88
C LYS A 38 -6.74 20.09 1.09
N ALA A 39 -5.46 19.75 1.09
CA ALA A 39 -4.96 18.39 1.35
C ALA A 39 -4.84 18.06 2.86
N ASP A 40 -5.35 18.89 3.75
CA ASP A 40 -5.26 18.76 5.22
C ASP A 40 -3.81 18.80 5.76
N VAL A 41 -2.90 19.50 5.05
CA VAL A 41 -1.58 19.78 5.61
C VAL A 41 -1.73 20.85 6.69
N HIS A 42 -1.14 20.61 7.85
CA HIS A 42 -1.20 21.53 8.98
C HIS A 42 -0.67 22.93 8.60
N HIS A 43 -1.33 23.98 9.08
CA HIS A 43 -1.05 25.37 8.69
C HIS A 43 0.42 25.77 8.90
N LYS A 44 1.00 25.41 10.06
CA LYS A 44 2.40 25.70 10.39
C LYS A 44 3.33 24.97 9.41
N THR A 45 3.11 23.66 9.17
CA THR A 45 3.85 22.87 8.19
C THR A 45 3.79 23.49 6.80
N THR A 46 2.58 23.90 6.37
CA THR A 46 2.39 24.58 5.07
C THR A 46 3.20 25.86 4.98
N LYS A 47 3.19 26.71 6.03
CA LYS A 47 3.93 27.96 6.05
C LYS A 47 5.44 27.74 5.97
N ASP A 48 5.96 26.85 6.80
CA ASP A 48 7.39 26.55 6.88
C ASP A 48 7.90 25.96 5.55
N LEU A 49 7.15 25.02 4.98
CA LEU A 49 7.47 24.39 3.69
C LEU A 49 7.48 25.41 2.54
N LEU A 50 6.48 26.29 2.46
CA LEU A 50 6.42 27.31 1.41
C LEU A 50 7.56 28.33 1.51
N ASN A 51 7.91 28.75 2.72
CA ASN A 51 9.05 29.64 2.95
C ASN A 51 10.35 28.99 2.47
N SER A 52 10.59 27.72 2.82
CA SER A 52 11.78 26.98 2.36
C SER A 52 11.81 26.85 0.84
N ILE A 53 10.68 26.46 0.22
CA ILE A 53 10.58 26.34 -1.25
C ILE A 53 10.89 27.69 -1.94
N GLU A 54 10.36 28.78 -1.42
CA GLU A 54 10.59 30.10 -2.02
C GLU A 54 12.05 30.52 -1.92
N ILE A 55 12.67 30.37 -0.75
CA ILE A 55 14.08 30.74 -0.49
C ILE A 55 15.02 29.89 -1.38
N GLU A 56 14.83 28.57 -1.36
CA GLU A 56 15.72 27.67 -2.07
C GLU A 56 15.55 27.77 -3.61
N THR A 57 14.31 28.02 -4.09
CA THR A 57 14.09 28.26 -5.53
C THR A 57 14.76 29.57 -5.99
N LYS A 58 14.71 30.63 -5.19
CA LYS A 58 15.40 31.90 -5.50
C LYS A 58 16.92 31.72 -5.55
N LYS A 59 17.49 30.90 -4.64
CA LYS A 59 18.94 30.60 -4.63
C LYS A 59 19.41 29.82 -5.87
N LEU A 60 18.62 28.86 -6.33
CA LEU A 60 18.95 28.03 -7.50
C LEU A 60 18.67 28.72 -8.84
N GLY A 61 17.94 29.84 -8.82
CA GLY A 61 17.37 30.49 -10.00
C GLY A 61 15.94 30.04 -10.27
N ILE A 62 15.08 31.03 -10.55
CA ILE A 62 13.65 30.80 -10.79
C ILE A 62 13.49 30.11 -12.15
N GLY A 63 12.88 28.93 -12.17
CA GLY A 63 12.61 28.14 -13.36
C GLY A 63 11.84 26.87 -13.00
N GLN A 64 11.16 26.29 -13.98
CA GLN A 64 10.30 25.13 -13.76
C GLN A 64 11.06 23.94 -13.16
N ASP A 65 12.21 23.62 -13.73
CA ASP A 65 13.02 22.46 -13.30
C ASP A 65 13.58 22.65 -11.90
N ASN A 66 14.10 23.85 -11.59
CA ASN A 66 14.59 24.20 -10.26
C ASN A 66 13.47 24.17 -9.22
N PHE A 67 12.30 24.69 -9.56
CA PHE A 67 11.13 24.65 -8.67
C PHE A 67 10.68 23.22 -8.35
N ILE A 68 10.61 22.34 -9.37
CA ILE A 68 10.28 20.92 -9.16
C ILE A 68 11.32 20.24 -8.27
N LYS A 69 12.61 20.50 -8.55
CA LYS A 69 13.70 19.94 -7.76
C LYS A 69 13.63 20.38 -6.30
N VAL A 70 13.44 21.67 -6.04
CA VAL A 70 13.30 22.21 -4.68
C VAL A 70 12.06 21.68 -4.01
N LEU A 71 10.91 21.68 -4.69
CA LEU A 71 9.66 21.13 -4.15
C LEU A 71 9.83 19.68 -3.73
N LYS A 72 10.47 18.85 -4.57
CA LYS A 72 10.77 17.46 -4.24
C LYS A 72 11.65 17.37 -2.99
N GLN A 73 12.75 18.08 -2.95
CA GLN A 73 13.71 18.06 -1.84
C GLN A 73 13.10 18.53 -0.51
N GLU A 74 12.31 19.60 -0.53
CA GLU A 74 11.68 20.11 0.70
C GLU A 74 10.55 19.21 1.20
N LEU A 75 9.80 18.55 0.31
CA LEU A 75 8.83 17.52 0.68
C LEU A 75 9.51 16.30 1.29
N GLU A 76 10.60 15.81 0.68
CA GLU A 76 11.39 14.69 1.21
C GLU A 76 11.97 15.01 2.58
N LYS A 77 12.57 16.18 2.74
CA LYS A 77 13.10 16.67 4.02
C LYS A 77 12.02 16.74 5.08
N THR A 78 10.83 17.23 4.74
CA THR A 78 9.69 17.32 5.67
C THR A 78 9.21 15.95 6.11
N LEU A 79 9.18 14.96 5.20
CA LEU A 79 8.78 13.58 5.49
C LEU A 79 9.87 12.76 6.18
N THR A 80 11.13 13.22 6.12
CA THR A 80 12.26 12.54 6.74
C THR A 80 12.41 13.03 8.18
N ALA A 81 11.79 12.33 9.12
CA ALA A 81 12.04 12.55 10.55
C ALA A 81 13.31 11.81 10.98
N ASN A 82 13.91 12.28 12.08
CA ASN A 82 15.04 11.57 12.70
C ASN A 82 14.58 10.20 13.19
N GLY A 83 15.28 9.15 12.79
CA GLY A 83 15.00 7.77 13.20
C GLY A 83 15.02 6.77 12.06
N ASN A 84 14.76 5.52 12.40
CA ASN A 84 14.83 4.41 11.47
C ASN A 84 13.55 4.30 10.62
N GLN A 85 13.69 3.82 9.39
CA GLN A 85 12.58 3.44 8.52
C GLN A 85 12.29 1.94 8.68
N GLY A 86 11.04 1.53 8.42
CA GLY A 86 10.62 0.15 8.49
C GLY A 86 10.71 -0.45 9.90
N PHE A 87 11.01 -1.73 10.02
CA PHE A 87 11.10 -2.46 11.29
C PHE A 87 12.55 -2.57 11.76
N VAL A 88 12.79 -2.30 13.05
CA VAL A 88 14.11 -2.44 13.68
C VAL A 88 14.07 -3.60 14.67
N PHE A 89 15.01 -4.53 14.52
CA PHE A 89 15.15 -5.65 15.43
C PHE A 89 16.04 -5.28 16.62
N SER A 90 15.64 -5.72 17.82
CA SER A 90 16.50 -5.68 18.98
C SER A 90 17.69 -6.60 18.79
N SER A 91 18.83 -6.23 19.39
CA SER A 91 20.01 -7.10 19.45
C SER A 91 19.77 -8.40 20.21
N THR A 92 18.81 -8.38 21.14
CA THR A 92 18.43 -9.55 21.95
C THR A 92 16.95 -9.88 21.70
N PRO A 93 16.63 -11.01 21.08
CA PRO A 93 15.25 -11.45 20.88
C PRO A 93 14.52 -11.80 22.19
N PRO A 94 13.19 -11.67 22.23
CA PRO A 94 12.34 -11.11 21.20
C PRO A 94 12.35 -9.59 21.16
N THR A 95 12.20 -9.00 19.97
CA THR A 95 11.88 -7.58 19.84
C THR A 95 10.44 -7.35 20.29
N ILE A 96 10.25 -6.51 21.29
CA ILE A 96 8.93 -6.24 21.91
C ILE A 96 8.39 -4.93 21.35
N ILE A 97 7.25 -4.98 20.71
CA ILE A 97 6.57 -3.81 20.12
C ILE A 97 5.22 -3.61 20.79
N LEU A 98 5.00 -2.40 21.30
CA LEU A 98 3.71 -1.99 21.85
C LEU A 98 2.91 -1.22 20.77
N MET A 99 1.76 -1.74 20.37
CA MET A 99 0.86 -1.12 19.39
C MET A 99 -0.15 -0.25 20.09
N THR A 100 -0.16 1.06 19.80
CA THR A 100 -1.03 2.05 20.46
C THR A 100 -1.85 2.84 19.44
N GLY A 101 -2.91 3.51 19.87
CA GLY A 101 -3.77 4.35 19.01
C GLY A 101 -5.22 4.37 19.46
N LEU A 102 -6.04 5.20 18.84
CA LEU A 102 -7.47 5.32 19.16
C LEU A 102 -8.29 4.12 18.66
N GLN A 103 -9.51 3.99 19.17
CA GLN A 103 -10.49 3.02 18.66
C GLN A 103 -10.80 3.34 17.19
N GLY A 104 -10.89 2.30 16.37
CA GLY A 104 -11.17 2.46 14.95
C GLY A 104 -9.97 2.92 14.10
N SER A 105 -8.82 3.25 14.71
CA SER A 105 -7.61 3.60 13.95
C SER A 105 -6.98 2.42 13.18
N GLY A 106 -7.49 1.22 13.35
CA GLY A 106 -7.00 0.02 12.67
C GLY A 106 -5.82 -0.68 13.36
N LYS A 107 -5.64 -0.50 14.69
CA LYS A 107 -4.55 -1.15 15.46
C LYS A 107 -4.48 -2.65 15.24
N THR A 108 -5.54 -3.36 15.60
CA THR A 108 -5.62 -4.83 15.51
C THR A 108 -5.33 -5.34 14.09
N THR A 109 -5.91 -4.69 13.08
CA THR A 109 -5.63 -5.03 11.68
C THR A 109 -4.18 -4.73 11.30
N THR A 110 -3.62 -3.61 11.79
CA THR A 110 -2.23 -3.22 11.52
C THR A 110 -1.25 -4.14 12.25
N THR A 111 -1.58 -4.60 13.47
CA THR A 111 -0.81 -5.62 14.19
C THR A 111 -0.73 -6.91 13.37
N GLY A 112 -1.86 -7.36 12.82
CA GLY A 112 -1.88 -8.52 11.92
C GLY A 112 -1.07 -8.31 10.63
N LYS A 113 -1.18 -7.14 9.99
CA LYS A 113 -0.39 -6.80 8.80
C LYS A 113 1.10 -6.77 9.09
N LEU A 114 1.51 -6.21 10.24
CA LEU A 114 2.91 -6.17 10.66
C LEU A 114 3.42 -7.59 10.97
N ALA A 115 2.60 -8.43 11.63
CA ALA A 115 2.90 -9.83 11.86
C ALA A 115 3.12 -10.58 10.53
N ASN A 116 2.22 -10.39 9.55
CA ASN A 116 2.36 -10.98 8.23
C ASN A 116 3.61 -10.48 7.49
N TYR A 117 3.91 -9.17 7.58
CA TYR A 117 5.11 -8.56 7.00
C TYR A 117 6.40 -9.21 7.53
N LEU A 118 6.44 -9.50 8.83
CA LEU A 118 7.59 -10.14 9.49
C LEU A 118 7.65 -11.64 9.17
N LYS A 119 6.52 -12.35 9.20
CA LYS A 119 6.44 -13.77 8.86
C LYS A 119 6.94 -14.08 7.44
N VAL A 120 6.52 -13.28 6.45
CA VAL A 120 6.98 -13.43 5.06
C VAL A 120 8.51 -13.26 4.95
N ARG A 121 9.13 -12.61 5.94
CA ARG A 121 10.59 -12.46 6.08
C ARG A 121 11.23 -13.53 6.98
N ASN A 122 10.53 -14.64 7.16
CA ASN A 122 10.98 -15.80 7.96
C ASN A 122 11.23 -15.47 9.44
N LYS A 123 10.45 -14.54 10.02
CA LYS A 123 10.50 -14.23 11.44
C LYS A 123 9.41 -14.98 12.19
N LYS A 124 9.76 -15.54 13.34
CA LYS A 124 8.82 -16.16 14.26
C LYS A 124 8.16 -15.08 15.11
N VAL A 125 6.87 -14.86 14.93
CA VAL A 125 6.12 -13.75 15.52
C VAL A 125 5.06 -14.28 16.48
N LEU A 126 4.94 -13.63 17.64
CA LEU A 126 3.84 -13.83 18.59
C LEU A 126 3.02 -12.54 18.64
N VAL A 127 1.72 -12.62 18.34
CA VAL A 127 0.79 -11.51 18.58
C VAL A 127 0.10 -11.70 19.94
N VAL A 128 -0.15 -10.62 20.66
CA VAL A 128 -0.68 -10.63 22.02
C VAL A 128 -1.94 -9.80 22.11
N ALA A 129 -3.04 -10.38 22.58
CA ALA A 129 -4.31 -9.69 22.74
C ALA A 129 -4.39 -9.04 24.12
N CYS A 130 -4.17 -7.72 24.20
CA CYS A 130 -4.35 -6.93 25.43
C CYS A 130 -5.54 -5.94 25.37
N ASP A 131 -6.37 -5.95 24.32
CA ASP A 131 -7.67 -5.24 24.29
C ASP A 131 -8.74 -6.08 24.98
N LEU A 132 -8.75 -6.09 26.30
CA LEU A 132 -9.65 -6.89 27.11
C LEU A 132 -11.04 -6.26 27.32
N GLN A 133 -11.16 -4.97 27.03
CA GLN A 133 -12.43 -4.26 27.16
C GLN A 133 -13.42 -4.64 26.06
N ARG A 134 -12.92 -5.15 24.95
CA ARG A 134 -13.69 -5.55 23.76
C ARG A 134 -13.45 -7.01 23.43
N LEU A 135 -14.34 -7.89 23.90
CA LEU A 135 -14.29 -9.33 23.57
C LEU A 135 -14.18 -9.57 22.05
N ALA A 136 -14.86 -8.75 21.26
CA ALA A 136 -14.76 -8.82 19.80
C ALA A 136 -13.37 -8.50 19.27
N ALA A 137 -12.53 -7.71 19.96
CA ALA A 137 -11.19 -7.39 19.51
C ALA A 137 -10.23 -8.58 19.69
N VAL A 138 -10.34 -9.29 20.80
CA VAL A 138 -9.58 -10.53 21.03
C VAL A 138 -9.93 -11.57 19.96
N GLU A 139 -11.22 -11.78 19.70
CA GLU A 139 -11.66 -12.73 18.68
C GLU A 139 -11.24 -12.31 17.28
N GLN A 140 -11.29 -11.01 16.97
CA GLN A 140 -10.79 -10.47 15.72
C GLN A 140 -9.28 -10.76 15.54
N LEU A 141 -8.47 -10.55 16.58
CA LEU A 141 -7.04 -10.84 16.51
C LEU A 141 -6.77 -12.34 16.35
N LYS A 142 -7.56 -13.21 17.01
CA LYS A 142 -7.50 -14.68 16.81
C LYS A 142 -7.74 -15.06 15.34
N GLN A 143 -8.80 -14.52 14.75
CA GLN A 143 -9.13 -14.78 13.34
C GLN A 143 -8.03 -14.28 12.38
N ILE A 144 -7.49 -13.08 12.63
CA ILE A 144 -6.39 -12.53 11.86
C ILE A 144 -5.15 -13.43 11.98
N ALA A 145 -4.74 -13.78 13.19
CA ALA A 145 -3.58 -14.63 13.44
C ALA A 145 -3.71 -15.99 12.73
N ALA A 146 -4.88 -16.62 12.82
CA ALA A 146 -5.18 -17.87 12.13
C ALA A 146 -5.13 -17.72 10.60
N SER A 147 -5.64 -16.60 10.05
CA SER A 147 -5.65 -16.36 8.60
C SER A 147 -4.28 -16.21 7.98
N ILE A 148 -3.31 -15.75 8.76
CA ILE A 148 -1.91 -15.57 8.36
C ILE A 148 -0.99 -16.65 8.95
N ASP A 149 -1.53 -17.62 9.69
CA ASP A 149 -0.80 -18.70 10.37
C ASP A 149 0.36 -18.14 11.23
N VAL A 150 0.03 -17.27 12.19
CA VAL A 150 0.92 -16.67 13.18
C VAL A 150 0.38 -17.02 14.57
N ASP A 151 1.29 -17.27 15.50
CA ASP A 151 0.94 -17.61 16.87
C ASP A 151 0.33 -16.43 17.62
N ILE A 152 -0.67 -16.72 18.47
CA ILE A 152 -1.32 -15.73 19.32
C ILE A 152 -1.23 -16.12 20.78
N TYR A 153 -1.05 -15.14 21.65
CA TYR A 153 -1.19 -15.26 23.09
C TYR A 153 -2.39 -14.46 23.59
N PHE A 154 -3.24 -15.07 24.33
CA PHE A 154 -4.40 -14.46 25.01
C PHE A 154 -4.71 -15.26 26.28
N ASP A 155 -5.44 -14.64 27.19
CA ASP A 155 -5.96 -15.31 28.40
C ASP A 155 -7.39 -14.81 28.63
N ASP A 156 -8.36 -15.72 28.50
CA ASP A 156 -9.78 -15.39 28.66
C ASP A 156 -10.20 -15.20 30.13
N THR A 157 -9.34 -15.59 31.09
CA THR A 157 -9.59 -15.50 32.53
C THR A 157 -8.95 -14.30 33.21
N GLU A 158 -7.79 -13.86 32.69
CA GLU A 158 -7.07 -12.69 33.23
C GLU A 158 -7.66 -11.39 32.68
N LYS A 159 -7.96 -10.46 33.58
CA LYS A 159 -8.51 -9.13 33.24
C LYS A 159 -7.48 -8.01 33.29
N ASN A 160 -6.24 -8.31 33.64
CA ASN A 160 -5.18 -7.33 33.71
C ASN A 160 -4.27 -7.43 32.49
N PRO A 161 -4.29 -6.43 31.57
CA PRO A 161 -3.51 -6.46 30.35
C PRO A 161 -2.00 -6.46 30.61
N VAL A 162 -1.55 -5.89 31.74
CA VAL A 162 -0.14 -5.90 32.15
C VAL A 162 0.35 -7.31 32.43
N LYS A 163 -0.46 -8.14 33.11
CA LYS A 163 -0.10 -9.53 33.38
C LYS A 163 -0.04 -10.35 32.08
N ILE A 164 -1.02 -10.17 31.21
CA ILE A 164 -1.05 -10.86 29.91
C ILE A 164 0.20 -10.51 29.10
N ALA A 165 0.55 -9.22 29.03
CA ALA A 165 1.76 -8.77 28.32
C ALA A 165 3.03 -9.38 28.89
N LYS A 166 3.19 -9.44 30.22
CA LYS A 166 4.36 -10.06 30.88
C LYS A 166 4.45 -11.55 30.56
N SER A 167 3.37 -12.29 30.75
CA SER A 167 3.33 -13.74 30.48
C SER A 167 3.62 -14.05 29.01
N ALA A 168 3.11 -13.22 28.10
CA ALA A 168 3.41 -13.35 26.67
C ALA A 168 4.88 -13.15 26.34
N ILE A 169 5.56 -12.19 27.00
CA ILE A 169 7.00 -11.95 26.80
C ILE A 169 7.82 -13.13 27.36
N GLU A 170 7.44 -13.66 28.52
CA GLU A 170 8.08 -14.86 29.07
C GLU A 170 7.95 -16.05 28.14
N LYS A 171 6.75 -16.28 27.58
CA LYS A 171 6.52 -17.27 26.53
C LYS A 171 7.40 -16.98 25.31
N GLY A 172 7.42 -15.72 24.86
CA GLY A 172 8.21 -15.29 23.72
C GLY A 172 9.70 -15.61 23.86
N LYS A 173 10.26 -15.37 25.04
CA LYS A 173 11.65 -15.71 25.38
C LYS A 173 11.87 -17.23 25.43
N LYS A 174 11.00 -17.95 26.13
CA LYS A 174 11.09 -19.41 26.34
C LYS A 174 10.99 -20.20 25.03
N GLU A 175 10.13 -19.77 24.12
CA GLU A 175 9.85 -20.44 22.86
C GLU A 175 10.62 -19.84 21.66
N HIS A 176 11.57 -18.93 21.94
CA HIS A 176 12.45 -18.31 20.94
C HIS A 176 11.72 -17.61 19.78
N TYR A 177 10.80 -16.70 20.11
CA TYR A 177 10.22 -15.80 19.14
C TYR A 177 11.20 -14.68 18.77
N ASP A 178 11.21 -14.28 17.51
CA ASP A 178 11.99 -13.11 17.05
C ASP A 178 11.31 -11.80 17.49
N VAL A 179 9.97 -11.78 17.47
CA VAL A 179 9.16 -10.58 17.72
C VAL A 179 7.90 -10.91 18.53
N VAL A 180 7.57 -10.02 19.48
CA VAL A 180 6.30 -10.03 20.21
C VAL A 180 5.59 -8.71 19.94
N LEU A 181 4.40 -8.77 19.31
CA LEU A 181 3.54 -7.63 18.99
C LEU A 181 2.38 -7.58 19.97
N ILE A 182 2.31 -6.52 20.77
CA ILE A 182 1.28 -6.36 21.80
C ILE A 182 0.21 -5.40 21.31
N ASP A 183 -1.00 -5.94 20.99
CA ASP A 183 -2.16 -5.16 20.58
C ASP A 183 -2.93 -4.69 21.82
N THR A 184 -3.00 -3.37 22.01
CA THR A 184 -3.62 -2.77 23.20
C THR A 184 -5.04 -2.28 22.94
N ALA A 185 -5.76 -2.01 24.00
CA ALA A 185 -7.04 -1.33 23.93
C ALA A 185 -6.94 0.04 23.23
N GLY A 186 -8.03 0.45 22.59
CA GLY A 186 -8.20 1.79 22.07
C GLY A 186 -9.54 2.35 22.50
N ARG A 187 -9.56 3.60 22.94
CA ARG A 187 -10.78 4.32 23.28
C ARG A 187 -11.13 5.33 22.18
N LEU A 188 -12.37 5.81 22.19
CA LEU A 188 -12.87 6.79 21.21
C LEU A 188 -12.17 8.14 21.34
N ALA A 189 -11.71 8.47 22.54
CA ALA A 189 -10.98 9.70 22.84
C ALA A 189 -9.79 9.42 23.75
N ILE A 190 -8.87 10.36 23.81
CA ILE A 190 -7.76 10.32 24.75
C ILE A 190 -8.29 10.70 26.13
N ASP A 191 -8.31 9.73 27.04
CA ASP A 191 -8.64 9.93 28.44
C ASP A 191 -7.49 9.47 29.35
N GLU A 192 -7.58 9.81 30.64
CA GLU A 192 -6.53 9.47 31.60
C GLU A 192 -6.43 7.95 31.85
N GLU A 193 -7.54 7.24 31.79
CA GLU A 193 -7.57 5.81 32.04
C GLU A 193 -6.80 5.05 30.94
N LEU A 194 -7.03 5.37 29.65
CA LEU A 194 -6.26 4.82 28.54
C LEU A 194 -4.76 5.13 28.70
N MET A 195 -4.44 6.39 29.01
CA MET A 195 -3.03 6.79 29.15
C MET A 195 -2.33 6.10 30.31
N ASN A 196 -3.03 5.87 31.42
CA ASN A 196 -2.48 5.16 32.57
C ASN A 196 -2.31 3.67 32.26
N GLU A 197 -3.30 3.03 31.65
CA GLU A 197 -3.20 1.61 31.21
C GLU A 197 -1.97 1.42 30.28
N LEU A 198 -1.81 2.28 29.27
CA LEU A 198 -0.67 2.19 28.37
C LEU A 198 0.68 2.44 29.06
N LYS A 199 0.74 3.37 30.03
CA LYS A 199 1.93 3.61 30.85
C LYS A 199 2.26 2.41 31.71
N ASP A 200 1.27 1.80 32.32
CA ASP A 200 1.44 0.62 33.18
C ASP A 200 1.97 -0.57 32.37
N ILE A 201 1.40 -0.81 31.19
CA ILE A 201 1.91 -1.82 30.27
C ILE A 201 3.35 -1.48 29.88
N LYS A 202 3.62 -0.26 29.36
CA LYS A 202 4.95 0.20 28.96
C LYS A 202 5.99 -0.03 30.06
N ASN A 203 5.70 0.45 31.28
CA ASN A 203 6.64 0.34 32.41
C ASN A 203 6.88 -1.11 32.84
N ALA A 204 5.86 -1.96 32.67
CA ALA A 204 5.93 -3.35 33.07
C ALA A 204 6.72 -4.24 32.11
N ILE A 205 6.73 -3.91 30.82
CA ILE A 205 7.32 -4.74 29.76
C ILE A 205 8.59 -4.13 29.14
N ASN A 206 8.82 -2.83 29.33
CA ASN A 206 9.92 -2.07 28.73
C ASN A 206 10.08 -2.39 27.23
N PRO A 207 9.10 -2.00 26.36
CA PRO A 207 9.12 -2.37 24.96
C PRO A 207 10.32 -1.75 24.24
N ASN A 208 10.81 -2.42 23.19
CA ASN A 208 11.87 -1.89 22.35
C ASN A 208 11.41 -0.71 21.52
N GLU A 209 10.16 -0.73 21.03
CA GLU A 209 9.54 0.37 20.31
C GLU A 209 8.04 0.44 20.61
N ILE A 210 7.50 1.65 20.58
CA ILE A 210 6.07 1.93 20.70
C ILE A 210 5.59 2.52 19.38
N PHE A 211 4.71 1.80 18.69
CA PHE A 211 4.12 2.28 17.45
C PHE A 211 2.73 2.86 17.70
N TYR A 212 2.54 4.08 17.22
CA TYR A 212 1.23 4.71 17.17
C TYR A 212 0.57 4.48 15.81
N VAL A 213 -0.61 3.87 15.80
CA VAL A 213 -1.41 3.65 14.60
C VAL A 213 -2.39 4.80 14.42
N ALA A 214 -2.15 5.61 13.41
CA ALA A 214 -2.96 6.76 13.04
C ALA A 214 -3.86 6.43 11.85
N ASP A 215 -5.15 6.77 11.94
CA ASP A 215 -6.07 6.71 10.79
C ASP A 215 -5.84 7.92 9.89
N SER A 216 -5.37 7.70 8.66
CA SER A 216 -5.09 8.78 7.71
C SER A 216 -6.33 9.55 7.27
N LEU A 217 -7.52 8.97 7.43
CA LEU A 217 -8.78 9.61 7.05
C LEU A 217 -9.23 10.69 8.04
N THR A 218 -8.69 10.70 9.26
CA THR A 218 -9.07 11.66 10.30
C THR A 218 -8.38 13.02 10.19
N GLY A 219 -7.49 13.19 9.20
CA GLY A 219 -6.90 14.49 8.87
C GLY A 219 -6.12 15.13 10.04
N HIS A 220 -6.49 16.36 10.41
CA HIS A 220 -5.82 17.08 11.49
C HIS A 220 -5.91 16.42 12.86
N ASP A 221 -6.96 15.64 13.12
CA ASP A 221 -7.14 14.97 14.41
C ASP A 221 -6.11 13.84 14.59
N ALA A 222 -5.70 13.17 13.51
CA ALA A 222 -4.60 12.21 13.55
C ALA A 222 -3.29 12.86 14.05
N THR A 223 -3.01 14.09 13.61
CA THR A 223 -1.81 14.82 14.04
C THR A 223 -1.89 15.24 15.51
N LYS A 224 -3.01 15.79 15.96
CA LYS A 224 -3.22 16.19 17.37
C LYS A 224 -3.09 15.00 18.31
N THR A 225 -3.73 13.89 17.96
CA THR A 225 -3.67 12.67 18.78
C THR A 225 -2.27 12.09 18.83
N ALA A 226 -1.53 12.07 17.70
CA ALA A 226 -0.15 11.61 17.64
C ALA A 226 0.78 12.45 18.56
N ILE A 227 0.61 13.78 18.57
CA ILE A 227 1.34 14.67 19.49
C ILE A 227 1.07 14.29 20.94
N THR A 228 -0.20 14.09 21.31
CA THR A 228 -0.56 13.73 22.69
C THR A 228 -0.01 12.37 23.11
N PHE A 229 -0.04 11.37 22.20
CA PHE A 229 0.57 10.07 22.48
C PHE A 229 2.09 10.18 22.65
N LYS A 230 2.77 11.00 21.82
CA LYS A 230 4.19 11.28 21.97
C LYS A 230 4.52 11.88 23.34
N GLU A 231 3.76 12.90 23.74
CA GLU A 231 4.01 13.62 25.01
C GLU A 231 3.71 12.76 26.25
N LYS A 232 2.62 11.99 26.23
CA LYS A 232 2.14 11.24 27.39
C LYS A 232 2.76 9.85 27.54
N ILE A 233 3.01 9.17 26.43
CA ILE A 233 3.48 7.78 26.40
C ILE A 233 4.91 7.70 25.90
N GLY A 234 5.30 8.58 24.95
CA GLY A 234 6.52 8.45 24.17
C GLY A 234 6.33 7.38 23.08
N ILE A 235 6.28 7.80 21.83
CA ILE A 235 6.16 6.92 20.67
C ILE A 235 7.45 6.97 19.84
N ASP A 236 7.85 5.82 19.29
CA ASP A 236 9.11 5.67 18.53
C ASP A 236 8.85 5.60 17.02
N GLY A 237 7.60 5.37 16.62
CA GLY A 237 7.20 5.33 15.22
C GLY A 237 5.71 5.50 15.03
N VAL A 238 5.33 5.97 13.84
CA VAL A 238 3.93 6.09 13.44
C VAL A 238 3.65 5.18 12.26
N ILE A 239 2.52 4.49 12.30
CA ILE A 239 1.99 3.70 11.19
C ILE A 239 0.70 4.38 10.72
N LEU A 240 0.66 4.78 9.46
CA LEU A 240 -0.55 5.34 8.85
C LEU A 240 -1.42 4.22 8.31
N SER A 241 -2.56 3.98 8.93
CA SER A 241 -3.57 3.05 8.45
C SER A 241 -4.49 3.72 7.42
N LYS A 242 -5.20 2.91 6.61
CA LYS A 242 -6.22 3.35 5.64
C LYS A 242 -5.70 4.42 4.65
N TYR A 243 -4.40 4.39 4.37
CA TYR A 243 -3.75 5.39 3.53
C TYR A 243 -4.17 5.31 2.04
N ASP A 244 -4.68 4.17 1.60
CA ASP A 244 -5.29 3.96 0.29
C ASP A 244 -6.59 4.77 0.10
N GLY A 245 -7.32 5.00 1.17
CA GLY A 245 -8.52 5.84 1.21
C GLY A 245 -8.20 7.34 1.32
N ASP A 246 -6.99 7.72 1.70
CA ASP A 246 -6.59 9.13 1.78
C ASP A 246 -6.39 9.72 0.38
N THR A 247 -7.39 10.45 -0.08
CA THR A 247 -7.35 11.18 -1.36
C THR A 247 -6.62 12.51 -1.25
N LYS A 248 -6.40 13.02 -0.03
CA LYS A 248 -5.81 14.32 0.27
C LYS A 248 -4.29 14.23 0.41
N GLY A 249 -3.76 13.23 1.13
CA GLY A 249 -2.33 12.92 1.26
C GLY A 249 -1.52 13.83 2.18
N GLY A 250 -2.15 14.80 2.85
CA GLY A 250 -1.45 15.79 3.67
C GLY A 250 -1.16 15.36 5.11
N VAL A 251 -1.82 14.30 5.58
CA VAL A 251 -1.65 13.80 6.96
C VAL A 251 -0.22 13.36 7.23
N ALA A 252 0.41 12.69 6.26
CA ALA A 252 1.80 12.26 6.39
C ALA A 252 2.76 13.45 6.62
N LEU A 253 2.62 14.53 5.83
CA LEU A 253 3.40 15.76 5.98
C LEU A 253 3.17 16.41 7.34
N SER A 254 1.91 16.46 7.79
CA SER A 254 1.53 17.05 9.07
C SER A 254 2.13 16.28 10.25
N ILE A 255 2.00 14.95 10.26
CA ILE A 255 2.53 14.10 11.32
C ILE A 255 4.06 14.16 11.33
N ALA A 256 4.73 13.97 10.20
CA ALA A 256 6.19 14.00 10.14
C ALA A 256 6.75 15.34 10.66
N SER A 257 6.15 16.46 10.23
CA SER A 257 6.59 17.80 10.63
C SER A 257 6.28 18.15 12.10
N GLN A 258 5.08 17.82 12.60
CA GLN A 258 4.62 18.28 13.92
C GLN A 258 4.99 17.28 15.04
N VAL A 259 4.92 15.98 14.75
CA VAL A 259 5.22 14.94 15.76
C VAL A 259 6.71 14.68 15.84
N GLN A 260 7.46 14.87 14.76
CA GLN A 260 8.90 14.62 14.70
C GLN A 260 9.29 13.20 15.18
N VAL A 261 8.49 12.23 14.77
CA VAL A 261 8.70 10.80 14.96
C VAL A 261 8.61 10.15 13.57
N PRO A 262 9.47 9.17 13.25
CA PRO A 262 9.48 8.59 11.92
C PRO A 262 8.17 7.89 11.58
N LEU A 263 7.69 8.13 10.37
CA LEU A 263 6.67 7.30 9.77
C LEU A 263 7.32 5.99 9.36
N ARG A 264 6.84 4.87 9.91
CA ARG A 264 7.48 3.55 9.75
C ARG A 264 6.83 2.74 8.62
N PHE A 265 5.50 2.73 8.61
CA PHE A 265 4.72 1.96 7.66
C PHE A 265 3.46 2.71 7.23
N ILE A 266 2.91 2.30 6.08
CA ILE A 266 1.60 2.72 5.56
C ILE A 266 0.76 1.50 5.21
N GLY A 267 -0.51 1.52 5.61
CA GLY A 267 -1.53 0.56 5.19
C GLY A 267 -2.16 1.03 3.87
N ILE A 268 -1.99 0.25 2.82
CA ILE A 268 -2.36 0.61 1.44
C ILE A 268 -3.55 -0.18 0.89
N GLY A 269 -4.32 -0.81 1.74
CA GLY A 269 -5.49 -1.62 1.40
C GLY A 269 -5.97 -2.43 2.59
N GLU A 270 -6.94 -3.30 2.39
CA GLU A 270 -7.60 -4.08 3.46
C GLU A 270 -6.93 -5.42 3.78
N LYS A 271 -6.14 -5.97 2.85
CA LYS A 271 -5.56 -7.30 2.98
C LYS A 271 -4.33 -7.32 3.90
N MET A 272 -4.01 -8.48 4.45
CA MET A 272 -2.85 -8.63 5.34
C MET A 272 -1.50 -8.27 4.66
N PRO A 273 -1.26 -8.54 3.35
CA PRO A 273 -0.06 -8.07 2.67
C PRO A 273 -0.01 -6.57 2.39
N ASP A 274 -1.13 -5.83 2.57
CA ASP A 274 -1.23 -4.41 2.22
C ASP A 274 -0.61 -3.50 3.30
N LEU A 275 0.66 -3.73 3.60
CA LEU A 275 1.51 -2.90 4.45
C LEU A 275 2.82 -2.63 3.71
N GLU A 276 3.16 -1.36 3.55
CA GLU A 276 4.42 -0.92 2.94
C GLU A 276 5.28 -0.16 3.95
N VAL A 277 6.60 -0.28 3.82
CA VAL A 277 7.53 0.60 4.52
C VAL A 277 7.37 2.02 4.01
N PHE A 278 7.31 2.98 4.93
CA PHE A 278 7.26 4.39 4.56
C PHE A 278 8.63 4.86 4.08
N ILE A 279 8.76 5.14 2.80
CA ILE A 279 9.99 5.66 2.18
C ILE A 279 9.69 7.05 1.61
N PRO A 280 10.23 8.14 2.21
CA PRO A 280 9.93 9.52 1.82
C PRO A 280 10.03 9.80 0.33
N ASP A 281 11.12 9.42 -0.33
CA ASP A 281 11.31 9.63 -1.78
C ASP A 281 10.19 8.99 -2.62
N ARG A 282 9.77 7.76 -2.28
CA ARG A 282 8.67 7.07 -2.97
C ARG A 282 7.33 7.80 -2.79
N ILE A 283 7.05 8.27 -1.57
CA ILE A 283 5.83 9.00 -1.27
C ILE A 283 5.80 10.33 -2.01
N VAL A 284 6.90 11.08 -1.99
CA VAL A 284 7.01 12.35 -2.73
C VAL A 284 6.88 12.13 -4.23
N SER A 285 7.53 11.09 -4.78
CA SER A 285 7.39 10.74 -6.20
C SER A 285 5.95 10.43 -6.58
N ARG A 286 5.21 9.71 -5.72
CA ARG A 286 3.76 9.47 -5.90
C ARG A 286 2.94 10.76 -5.79
N LEU A 287 3.24 11.64 -4.83
CA LEU A 287 2.57 12.95 -4.64
C LEU A 287 2.75 13.86 -5.86
N LEU A 288 3.96 13.91 -6.43
CA LEU A 288 4.28 14.68 -7.62
C LEU A 288 3.78 14.03 -8.93
N GLY A 289 3.25 12.82 -8.85
CA GLY A 289 2.78 12.06 -10.02
C GLY A 289 3.89 11.57 -10.93
N LEU A 290 5.11 11.44 -10.39
CA LEU A 290 6.28 10.88 -11.09
C LEU A 290 6.29 9.35 -11.10
N GLY A 291 5.35 8.72 -10.35
CA GLY A 291 5.25 7.27 -10.20
C GLY A 291 6.22 6.71 -9.15
N ASP A 292 6.19 5.38 -8.98
CA ASP A 292 7.07 4.64 -8.06
C ASP A 292 7.56 3.36 -8.75
N ILE A 293 8.50 3.54 -9.68
CA ILE A 293 9.05 2.43 -10.48
C ILE A 293 9.82 1.45 -9.59
N ALA A 294 10.54 1.95 -8.57
CA ALA A 294 11.30 1.12 -7.65
C ALA A 294 10.38 0.23 -6.80
N GLY A 295 9.29 0.80 -6.25
CA GLY A 295 8.28 0.02 -5.50
C GLY A 295 7.55 -1.00 -6.37
N LEU A 296 7.29 -0.67 -7.63
CA LEU A 296 6.73 -1.61 -8.59
C LEU A 296 7.69 -2.78 -8.85
N ALA A 297 8.98 -2.50 -9.06
CA ALA A 297 10.01 -3.51 -9.26
C ALA A 297 10.15 -4.43 -8.02
N GLU A 298 10.13 -3.87 -6.81
CA GLU A 298 10.18 -4.64 -5.57
C GLU A 298 8.96 -5.55 -5.40
N LYS A 299 7.74 -5.04 -5.61
CA LYS A 299 6.51 -5.85 -5.57
C LYS A 299 6.51 -6.96 -6.62
N THR A 300 7.00 -6.66 -7.80
CA THR A 300 7.07 -7.67 -8.87
C THR A 300 8.13 -8.73 -8.57
N SER A 301 9.30 -8.37 -8.03
CA SER A 301 10.37 -9.32 -7.71
C SER A 301 9.98 -10.33 -6.63
N THR A 302 9.14 -9.95 -5.66
CA THR A 302 8.66 -10.85 -4.60
C THR A 302 7.62 -11.86 -5.07
N ILE A 303 6.95 -11.60 -6.19
CA ILE A 303 5.83 -12.42 -6.70
C ILE A 303 6.25 -13.22 -7.93
N PHE A 304 7.18 -12.68 -8.73
CA PHE A 304 7.67 -13.35 -9.93
C PHE A 304 8.87 -14.24 -9.61
N ASP A 305 8.62 -15.56 -9.61
CA ASP A 305 9.66 -16.56 -9.70
C ASP A 305 10.27 -16.49 -11.12
N GLU A 306 11.52 -16.01 -11.20
CA GLU A 306 12.22 -15.88 -12.50
C GLU A 306 12.25 -17.19 -13.30
N LYS A 307 12.30 -18.34 -12.63
CA LYS A 307 12.29 -19.66 -13.30
C LYS A 307 10.95 -19.90 -13.96
N LYS A 308 9.85 -19.67 -13.23
CA LYS A 308 8.48 -19.81 -13.77
C LYS A 308 8.20 -18.79 -14.88
N ALA A 309 8.64 -17.54 -14.75
CA ALA A 309 8.49 -16.53 -15.79
C ALA A 309 9.23 -16.95 -17.08
N LYS A 310 10.43 -17.51 -16.97
CA LYS A 310 11.20 -18.04 -18.12
C LYS A 310 10.51 -19.25 -18.78
N GLU A 311 9.91 -20.14 -17.98
CA GLU A 311 9.14 -21.29 -18.49
C GLU A 311 7.88 -20.86 -19.23
N VAL A 312 7.09 -19.97 -18.66
CA VAL A 312 5.89 -19.39 -19.30
C VAL A 312 6.27 -18.67 -20.60
N SER A 313 7.36 -17.89 -20.58
CA SER A 313 7.87 -17.21 -21.79
C SER A 313 8.29 -18.21 -22.88
N LYS A 314 8.91 -19.34 -22.52
CA LYS A 314 9.25 -20.43 -23.47
C LYS A 314 7.99 -21.08 -24.05
N LYS A 315 6.98 -21.39 -23.23
CA LYS A 315 5.69 -21.94 -23.67
C LYS A 315 4.96 -20.98 -24.62
N ILE A 316 4.93 -19.68 -24.30
CA ILE A 316 4.31 -18.66 -25.15
C ILE A 316 5.00 -18.60 -26.53
N LYS A 317 6.34 -18.62 -26.58
CA LYS A 317 7.10 -18.62 -27.82
C LYS A 317 6.82 -19.85 -28.67
N LYS A 318 6.61 -21.03 -28.05
CA LYS A 318 6.24 -22.26 -28.73
C LYS A 318 4.77 -22.35 -29.14
N GLY A 319 3.92 -21.41 -28.68
CA GLY A 319 2.47 -21.44 -28.93
C GLY A 319 1.71 -22.41 -28.02
N GLU A 320 2.35 -22.87 -26.95
CA GLU A 320 1.82 -23.85 -25.98
C GLU A 320 1.09 -23.21 -24.79
N PHE A 321 0.72 -21.90 -24.89
CA PHE A 321 -0.03 -21.19 -23.85
C PHE A 321 -1.45 -21.77 -23.72
N ASN A 322 -1.78 -22.24 -22.52
CA ASN A 322 -3.02 -22.98 -22.27
C ASN A 322 -3.85 -22.37 -21.13
N PHE A 323 -5.00 -22.98 -20.78
CA PHE A 323 -5.89 -22.45 -19.75
C PHE A 323 -5.31 -22.56 -18.33
N ASN A 324 -4.41 -23.50 -18.06
CA ASN A 324 -3.73 -23.56 -16.75
C ASN A 324 -2.77 -22.38 -16.61
N ASP A 325 -1.99 -22.07 -17.65
CA ASP A 325 -1.08 -20.91 -17.67
C ASP A 325 -1.88 -19.59 -17.52
N PHE A 326 -3.04 -19.51 -18.18
CA PHE A 326 -3.92 -18.35 -18.07
C PHE A 326 -4.49 -18.17 -16.66
N LEU A 327 -4.92 -19.25 -16.02
CA LEU A 327 -5.41 -19.24 -14.64
C LEU A 327 -4.30 -18.86 -13.66
N GLU A 328 -3.10 -19.42 -13.83
CA GLU A 328 -1.94 -19.08 -12.99
C GLU A 328 -1.58 -17.60 -13.12
N GLN A 329 -1.60 -17.04 -14.33
CA GLN A 329 -1.37 -15.61 -14.53
C GLN A 329 -2.43 -14.74 -13.87
N LEU A 330 -3.71 -15.10 -13.96
CA LEU A 330 -4.78 -14.40 -13.25
C LEU A 330 -4.61 -14.46 -11.73
N GLN A 331 -4.16 -15.61 -11.19
CA GLN A 331 -3.87 -15.75 -9.77
C GLN A 331 -2.64 -14.94 -9.34
N MET A 332 -1.61 -14.87 -10.18
CA MET A 332 -0.45 -14.01 -9.92
C MET A 332 -0.84 -12.52 -9.91
N MET A 333 -1.66 -12.10 -10.87
CA MET A 333 -2.18 -10.73 -10.90
C MET A 333 -3.00 -10.40 -9.65
N SER A 334 -3.80 -11.34 -9.14
CA SER A 334 -4.56 -11.12 -7.90
C SER A 334 -3.66 -11.00 -6.66
N LYS A 335 -2.49 -11.64 -6.65
CA LYS A 335 -1.49 -11.54 -5.57
C LYS A 335 -0.72 -10.20 -5.57
N LEU A 336 -0.66 -9.49 -6.69
CA LEU A 336 -0.01 -8.18 -6.82
C LEU A 336 -0.73 -7.06 -6.04
N GLY A 337 -1.89 -7.37 -5.45
CA GLY A 337 -2.71 -6.39 -4.75
C GLY A 337 -3.70 -5.66 -5.66
N SER A 338 -4.27 -4.56 -5.20
CA SER A 338 -5.25 -3.83 -6.01
C SER A 338 -4.59 -3.24 -7.25
N LEU A 339 -5.20 -3.41 -8.41
CA LEU A 339 -4.74 -2.79 -9.66
C LEU A 339 -4.58 -1.27 -9.52
N LYS A 340 -5.39 -0.66 -8.67
CA LYS A 340 -5.34 0.75 -8.31
C LYS A 340 -3.96 1.14 -7.73
N SER A 341 -3.37 0.28 -6.90
CA SER A 341 -2.02 0.51 -6.34
C SER A 341 -0.93 0.42 -7.41
N ILE A 342 -1.04 -0.54 -8.33
CA ILE A 342 -0.07 -0.74 -9.42
C ILE A 342 -0.16 0.40 -10.45
N ILE A 343 -1.38 0.79 -10.84
CA ILE A 343 -1.61 1.92 -11.77
C ILE A 343 -1.05 3.22 -11.17
N GLY A 344 -1.16 3.41 -9.84
CA GLY A 344 -0.57 4.57 -9.17
C GLY A 344 0.96 4.60 -9.17
N MET A 345 1.61 3.46 -9.35
CA MET A 345 3.08 3.35 -9.41
C MET A 345 3.67 3.63 -10.81
N ILE A 346 2.86 3.53 -11.87
CA ILE A 346 3.33 3.74 -13.25
C ILE A 346 3.05 5.19 -13.66
N PRO A 347 4.09 5.97 -14.03
CA PRO A 347 3.92 7.35 -14.47
C PRO A 347 2.97 7.48 -15.65
N GLY A 348 1.96 8.35 -15.55
CA GLY A 348 1.04 8.64 -16.65
C GLY A 348 -0.07 7.60 -16.91
N LEU A 349 0.01 6.38 -16.35
CA LEU A 349 -0.99 5.34 -16.62
C LEU A 349 -2.34 5.65 -15.96
N SER A 350 -2.33 6.28 -14.79
CA SER A 350 -3.55 6.69 -14.08
C SER A 350 -4.40 7.71 -14.84
N SER A 351 -3.78 8.54 -15.67
CA SER A 351 -4.45 9.52 -16.52
C SER A 351 -4.85 8.95 -17.90
N ALA A 352 -4.09 7.96 -18.40
CA ALA A 352 -4.33 7.35 -19.70
C ALA A 352 -5.46 6.30 -19.70
N MET A 353 -5.74 5.66 -18.56
CA MET A 353 -6.73 4.57 -18.46
C MET A 353 -7.59 4.69 -17.19
N PRO A 354 -8.50 5.68 -17.09
CA PRO A 354 -9.33 5.87 -15.89
C PRO A 354 -10.22 4.66 -15.58
N ALA A 355 -10.68 3.95 -16.60
CA ALA A 355 -11.56 2.80 -16.45
C ALA A 355 -10.93 1.58 -15.75
N LEU A 356 -9.59 1.52 -15.66
CA LEU A 356 -8.89 0.44 -14.94
C LEU A 356 -8.80 0.68 -13.43
N LYS A 357 -9.07 1.91 -12.97
CA LYS A 357 -8.96 2.27 -11.54
C LYS A 357 -9.98 1.55 -10.65
N ASP A 358 -11.15 1.24 -11.21
CA ASP A 358 -12.29 0.70 -10.47
C ASP A 358 -12.46 -0.83 -10.65
N MET A 359 -11.54 -1.48 -11.36
CA MET A 359 -11.58 -2.94 -11.55
C MET A 359 -10.99 -3.67 -10.34
N ASP A 360 -11.87 -4.25 -9.52
CA ASP A 360 -11.48 -5.23 -8.50
C ASP A 360 -11.31 -6.61 -9.15
N PHE A 361 -10.06 -6.98 -9.47
CA PHE A 361 -9.76 -8.24 -10.13
C PHE A 361 -9.99 -9.46 -9.25
N GLU A 362 -9.94 -9.33 -7.92
CA GLU A 362 -10.04 -10.48 -7.03
C GLU A 362 -11.48 -10.89 -6.75
N ASN A 363 -12.37 -9.91 -6.58
CA ASN A 363 -13.78 -10.12 -6.32
C ASN A 363 -14.65 -9.97 -7.57
N SER A 364 -14.04 -9.68 -8.73
CA SER A 364 -14.82 -9.49 -9.95
C SER A 364 -15.58 -10.77 -10.29
N VAL A 365 -16.85 -10.60 -10.55
CA VAL A 365 -17.75 -11.68 -11.01
C VAL A 365 -17.16 -12.36 -12.24
N GLU A 366 -16.39 -11.62 -13.06
CA GLU A 366 -15.73 -12.13 -14.26
C GLU A 366 -14.61 -13.12 -13.93
N ILE A 367 -13.77 -12.86 -12.93
CA ILE A 367 -12.72 -13.83 -12.54
C ILE A 367 -13.32 -15.07 -11.90
N LYS A 368 -14.36 -14.91 -11.08
CA LYS A 368 -15.10 -16.08 -10.54
C LYS A 368 -15.67 -16.94 -11.67
N ARG A 369 -16.23 -16.31 -12.71
CA ARG A 369 -16.73 -16.98 -13.92
C ARG A 369 -15.62 -17.68 -14.70
N ILE A 370 -14.47 -17.04 -14.89
CA ILE A 370 -13.29 -17.64 -15.56
C ILE A 370 -12.80 -18.87 -14.77
N LYS A 371 -12.68 -18.77 -13.45
CA LYS A 371 -12.29 -19.88 -12.59
C LYS A 371 -13.29 -21.05 -12.67
N ALA A 372 -14.60 -20.76 -12.63
CA ALA A 372 -15.65 -21.78 -12.76
C ALA A 372 -15.61 -22.45 -14.13
N LEU A 373 -15.40 -21.68 -15.21
CA LEU A 373 -15.28 -22.19 -16.56
C LEU A 373 -14.10 -23.16 -16.69
N ILE A 374 -12.90 -22.72 -16.26
CA ILE A 374 -11.69 -23.56 -16.34
C ILE A 374 -11.80 -24.76 -15.40
N GLY A 375 -12.42 -24.59 -14.22
CA GLY A 375 -12.72 -25.67 -13.28
C GLY A 375 -13.60 -26.77 -13.87
N SER A 376 -14.51 -26.42 -14.77
CA SER A 376 -15.43 -27.34 -15.48
C SER A 376 -14.81 -28.04 -16.70
N MET A 377 -13.58 -27.69 -17.08
CA MET A 377 -12.82 -28.35 -18.15
C MET A 377 -12.09 -29.56 -17.61
N THR A 378 -11.93 -30.59 -18.42
CA THR A 378 -11.03 -31.72 -18.12
C THR A 378 -9.57 -31.28 -18.22
N PRO A 379 -8.61 -31.99 -17.58
CA PRO A 379 -7.19 -31.67 -17.72
C PRO A 379 -6.71 -31.53 -19.17
N LYS A 380 -7.12 -32.47 -20.04
CA LYS A 380 -6.79 -32.42 -21.48
C LYS A 380 -7.35 -31.18 -22.19
N GLU A 381 -8.53 -30.72 -21.83
CA GLU A 381 -9.14 -29.51 -22.41
C GLU A 381 -8.49 -28.22 -21.89
N ARG A 382 -7.97 -28.23 -20.65
CA ARG A 382 -7.18 -27.11 -20.11
C ARG A 382 -5.81 -26.99 -20.79
N GLU A 383 -5.18 -28.12 -21.08
CA GLU A 383 -3.86 -28.17 -21.73
C GLU A 383 -3.95 -27.88 -23.23
N ASN A 384 -5.03 -28.31 -23.89
CA ASN A 384 -5.21 -28.12 -25.33
C ASN A 384 -6.54 -27.39 -25.65
N PRO A 385 -6.48 -26.05 -25.79
CA PRO A 385 -7.65 -25.22 -26.07
C PRO A 385 -8.36 -25.57 -27.41
N ASP A 386 -7.65 -26.18 -28.35
CA ASP A 386 -8.21 -26.51 -29.67
C ASP A 386 -9.19 -27.71 -29.64
N LEU A 387 -9.21 -28.46 -28.54
CA LEU A 387 -10.18 -29.54 -28.32
C LEU A 387 -11.62 -29.04 -28.07
N LEU A 388 -11.83 -27.73 -27.85
CA LEU A 388 -13.12 -27.15 -27.46
C LEU A 388 -14.08 -27.05 -28.64
N ASN A 389 -14.73 -28.17 -29.00
CA ASN A 389 -15.84 -28.22 -29.97
C ASN A 389 -17.18 -27.73 -29.34
N PRO A 390 -18.24 -27.52 -30.13
CA PRO A 390 -19.54 -27.04 -29.63
C PRO A 390 -20.16 -27.92 -28.52
N SER A 391 -20.07 -29.25 -28.65
CA SER A 391 -20.59 -30.18 -27.63
C SER A 391 -19.84 -30.03 -26.26
N ARG A 392 -18.52 -29.94 -26.29
CA ARG A 392 -17.70 -29.71 -25.08
C ARG A 392 -17.98 -28.34 -24.46
N LYS A 393 -18.13 -27.29 -25.28
CA LYS A 393 -18.52 -25.96 -24.78
C LYS A 393 -19.85 -25.98 -24.05
N LYS A 394 -20.87 -26.69 -24.60
CA LYS A 394 -22.15 -26.84 -23.95
C LYS A 394 -22.07 -27.55 -22.60
N ARG A 395 -21.31 -28.63 -22.51
CA ARG A 395 -21.05 -29.35 -21.24
C ARG A 395 -20.33 -28.46 -20.23
N ILE A 396 -19.27 -27.75 -20.63
CA ILE A 396 -18.48 -26.85 -19.79
C ILE A 396 -19.35 -25.66 -19.31
N SER A 397 -20.19 -25.13 -20.18
CA SER A 397 -21.17 -24.09 -19.88
C SER A 397 -22.12 -24.52 -18.76
N ALA A 398 -22.71 -25.71 -18.89
CA ALA A 398 -23.60 -26.28 -17.88
C ALA A 398 -22.87 -26.51 -16.53
N GLY A 399 -21.66 -27.08 -16.56
CA GLY A 399 -20.86 -27.31 -15.34
C GLY A 399 -20.40 -26.05 -14.64
N ALA A 400 -20.18 -24.97 -15.39
CA ALA A 400 -19.77 -23.68 -14.84
C ALA A 400 -20.96 -22.78 -14.41
N GLY A 401 -22.19 -23.17 -14.69
CA GLY A 401 -23.39 -22.33 -14.47
C GLY A 401 -23.39 -21.05 -15.30
N LEU A 402 -22.79 -21.08 -16.52
CA LEU A 402 -22.63 -19.92 -17.39
C LEU A 402 -23.44 -20.10 -18.69
N GLY A 403 -24.01 -19.01 -19.18
CA GLY A 403 -24.64 -19.00 -20.52
C GLY A 403 -23.62 -19.07 -21.66
N GLU A 404 -24.01 -19.59 -22.83
CA GLU A 404 -23.13 -19.72 -24.00
C GLU A 404 -22.45 -18.41 -24.41
N VAL A 405 -23.17 -17.30 -24.34
CA VAL A 405 -22.64 -15.95 -24.65
C VAL A 405 -21.45 -15.60 -23.71
N GLN A 406 -21.56 -15.91 -22.41
CA GLN A 406 -20.53 -15.66 -21.43
C GLN A 406 -19.32 -16.55 -21.68
N VAL A 407 -19.53 -17.81 -21.97
CA VAL A 407 -18.45 -18.77 -22.31
C VAL A 407 -17.69 -18.29 -23.56
N ASN A 408 -18.39 -17.91 -24.61
CA ASN A 408 -17.76 -17.39 -25.83
C ASN A 408 -16.99 -16.09 -25.59
N LYS A 409 -17.49 -15.20 -24.72
CA LYS A 409 -16.76 -13.97 -24.27
C LYS A 409 -15.44 -14.33 -23.60
N ILE A 410 -15.45 -15.27 -22.64
CA ILE A 410 -14.24 -15.70 -21.91
C ILE A 410 -13.25 -16.38 -22.87
N LEU A 411 -13.70 -17.25 -23.75
CA LEU A 411 -12.84 -17.89 -24.74
C LEU A 411 -12.21 -16.89 -25.71
N LYS A 412 -12.93 -15.83 -26.06
CA LYS A 412 -12.41 -14.71 -26.89
C LYS A 412 -11.35 -13.93 -26.11
N GLN A 413 -11.58 -13.66 -24.82
CA GLN A 413 -10.59 -13.01 -23.93
C GLN A 413 -9.31 -13.84 -23.80
N PHE A 414 -9.43 -15.16 -23.60
CA PHE A 414 -8.28 -16.08 -23.58
C PHE A 414 -7.48 -16.02 -24.90
N LYS A 415 -8.14 -16.10 -26.05
CA LYS A 415 -7.47 -16.00 -27.36
C LYS A 415 -6.76 -14.66 -27.54
N SER A 416 -7.36 -13.57 -27.10
CA SER A 416 -6.76 -12.22 -27.16
C SER A 416 -5.53 -12.13 -26.23
N ALA A 417 -5.62 -12.67 -25.02
CA ALA A 417 -4.50 -12.72 -24.06
C ALA A 417 -3.34 -13.57 -24.62
N SER A 418 -3.61 -14.75 -25.18
CA SER A 418 -2.62 -15.60 -25.80
C SER A 418 -1.92 -14.91 -26.98
N LYS A 419 -2.66 -14.21 -27.83
CA LYS A 419 -2.11 -13.44 -28.96
C LYS A 419 -1.23 -12.29 -28.49
N MET A 420 -1.66 -11.54 -27.47
CA MET A 420 -0.90 -10.43 -26.87
C MET A 420 0.38 -10.95 -26.22
N ALA A 421 0.31 -12.02 -25.45
CA ALA A 421 1.45 -12.67 -24.84
C ALA A 421 2.50 -13.10 -25.88
N LYS A 422 2.05 -13.68 -27.01
CA LYS A 422 2.92 -14.05 -28.13
C LYS A 422 3.60 -12.85 -28.78
N GLN A 423 2.89 -11.73 -28.95
CA GLN A 423 3.47 -10.49 -29.48
C GLN A 423 4.51 -9.87 -28.54
N LEU A 424 4.25 -9.87 -27.24
CA LEU A 424 5.21 -9.37 -26.22
C LEU A 424 6.47 -10.23 -26.15
N SER A 425 6.33 -11.55 -26.28
CA SER A 425 7.48 -12.46 -26.24
C SER A 425 8.35 -12.41 -27.50
N SER A 426 7.81 -11.97 -28.64
CA SER A 426 8.53 -11.86 -29.93
C SER A 426 9.29 -10.55 -30.10
N LYS A 427 8.97 -9.49 -29.37
CA LYS A 427 9.54 -8.12 -29.51
C LYS A 427 10.37 -7.68 -28.31
N GLY A 428 11.12 -8.58 -27.70
CA GLY A 428 12.12 -8.20 -26.69
C GLY A 428 11.57 -7.38 -25.51
N GLY A 429 10.87 -8.03 -24.59
CA GLY A 429 10.59 -7.57 -23.21
C GLY A 429 10.12 -6.12 -23.06
N MET A 430 10.86 -5.35 -22.31
CA MET A 430 10.53 -3.97 -21.89
C MET A 430 10.44 -2.96 -23.05
N LYS A 431 11.16 -3.15 -24.19
CA LYS A 431 11.04 -2.31 -25.38
C LYS A 431 9.66 -2.45 -26.06
N GLY A 432 9.06 -3.63 -26.02
CA GLY A 432 7.70 -3.86 -26.53
C GLY A 432 6.62 -3.16 -25.71
N LEU A 433 6.77 -3.14 -24.39
CA LEU A 433 5.87 -2.44 -23.49
C LEU A 433 5.95 -0.92 -23.64
N HIS A 434 7.16 -0.38 -23.81
CA HIS A 434 7.39 1.05 -24.04
C HIS A 434 6.80 1.52 -25.37
N ASN A 435 6.96 0.74 -26.44
CA ASN A 435 6.36 1.05 -27.75
C ASN A 435 4.82 0.91 -27.76
N MET A 436 4.26 0.02 -26.95
CA MET A 436 2.80 -0.10 -26.79
C MET A 436 2.22 1.07 -26.01
N LEU A 437 2.89 1.52 -24.94
CA LEU A 437 2.49 2.69 -24.16
C LEU A 437 2.60 4.00 -24.98
N SER A 438 3.62 4.11 -25.84
CA SER A 438 3.74 5.26 -26.73
C SER A 438 2.70 5.29 -27.86
N GLN A 439 2.27 4.13 -28.37
CA GLN A 439 1.19 4.05 -29.37
C GLN A 439 -0.20 4.33 -28.78
N VAL A 440 -0.47 3.95 -27.54
CA VAL A 440 -1.73 4.28 -26.83
C VAL A 440 -1.78 5.77 -26.49
N GLY A 441 -0.65 6.39 -26.15
CA GLY A 441 -0.56 7.84 -25.92
C GLY A 441 -0.72 8.69 -27.19
N ALA A 442 -0.33 8.16 -28.35
CA ALA A 442 -0.40 8.90 -29.62
C ALA A 442 -1.81 8.95 -30.24
N ASN A 443 -2.69 8.01 -29.93
CA ASN A 443 -4.06 7.98 -30.47
C ASN A 443 -5.10 8.72 -29.62
N GLY A 444 -4.71 9.35 -28.53
CA GLY A 444 -5.61 10.05 -27.59
C GLY A 444 -5.53 11.59 -27.60
N MET A 445 -4.72 12.21 -28.45
CA MET A 445 -4.68 13.69 -28.54
C MET A 445 -5.55 14.19 -29.70
N PRO A 446 -6.62 14.98 -29.44
CA PRO A 446 -7.29 15.72 -30.51
C PRO A 446 -6.30 16.75 -31.08
N LYS A 447 -6.16 16.74 -32.41
CA LYS A 447 -5.41 17.78 -33.14
C LYS A 447 -6.08 19.12 -32.86
N ILE A 448 -5.32 20.02 -32.22
CA ILE A 448 -5.67 21.43 -32.09
C ILE A 448 -5.45 22.07 -33.46
N PRO A 449 -6.46 22.72 -34.08
CA PRO A 449 -6.24 23.47 -35.32
C PRO A 449 -5.34 24.67 -35.05
N ARG A 450 -4.52 25.00 -36.05
CA ARG A 450 -3.60 26.16 -36.05
C ARG A 450 -4.32 27.48 -35.96
#